data_d43b9e6aea6eb63001a0640ce74a10ae
#
_entry.id   d43b9e6aea6eb63001a0640ce74a10ae
#
_cell.length_a   1.000
_cell.length_b   1.000
_cell.length_c   1.000
_cell.angle_alpha   90.00
_cell.angle_beta   90.00
_cell.angle_gamma   90.00
#
_symmetry.space_group_name_H-M   'P 1'
#
loop_
_entity.id
_entity.type
_entity.pdbx_description
1 polymer ?
#
loop_
_entity_poly.entity_id
_entity_poly.type
_entity_poly.pdbx_seq_one_letter_code
_entity_poly.pdbx_strand_id
1 'polypeptide(L)'
;MKIKKFILYVLTIGLLLLTNACRDKDLVVEEKAKLNIVTNIFPTYDWVREITKGGDVNISYLTDTGVSLHNYEPSAEDIKKIKESDLFVYLGSHSDKWADKILSENPDLKVIKLMDVLEDNILDEEVKEGMEDHHDHDHDHEHDDHDHKDADHDHNHDEEDKHDENDEHNHDHNHEDEHSHEHHHDHHHEDEHVWLSIKNAQLICKAIEEKLSEIDSKNKNLYAKNLNNYLQKLTELDNEYTKEINSSKDNTLIFADRFPFRYLTEDYNLDYYAAFTGCSADAEASFDTIVFLVKKLDELNINSVFTLTDSDGKIARTIIENSKKDIKILKLNSMESVNKDQAQEATYIDYMKDNLKSIVQGLE
;
A
#
# COMPACT_ATOMS: atom_id res chain seq x y z
N MET A 1 -66.99 -60.28 20.90
CA MET A 1 -66.63 -58.86 21.18
C MET A 1 -65.11 -58.65 21.37
N LYS A 2 -64.37 -59.63 21.85
CA LYS A 2 -62.91 -59.45 22.10
C LYS A 2 -62.03 -59.43 20.80
N ILE A 3 -62.40 -60.19 19.78
CA ILE A 3 -61.66 -60.31 18.52
C ILE A 3 -61.73 -59.00 17.67
N LYS A 4 -62.91 -58.33 17.63
CA LYS A 4 -63.05 -57.06 16.92
C LYS A 4 -62.23 -55.93 17.54
N LYS A 5 -62.05 -55.92 18.87
CA LYS A 5 -61.19 -54.96 19.55
C LYS A 5 -59.72 -55.25 19.31
N PHE A 6 -59.30 -56.46 19.18
CA PHE A 6 -57.93 -56.85 18.88
C PHE A 6 -57.53 -56.46 17.45
N ILE A 7 -58.42 -56.71 16.46
CA ILE A 7 -58.20 -56.30 15.06
C ILE A 7 -58.12 -54.77 14.95
N LEU A 8 -58.94 -54.02 15.70
CA LEU A 8 -58.90 -52.58 15.71
C LEU A 8 -57.57 -52.04 16.32
N TYR A 9 -57.04 -52.71 17.37
CA TYR A 9 -55.74 -52.35 17.97
C TYR A 9 -54.53 -52.63 17.09
N VAL A 10 -54.58 -53.76 16.32
CA VAL A 10 -53.54 -54.10 15.34
C VAL A 10 -53.58 -53.16 14.16
N LEU A 11 -54.76 -52.72 13.71
CA LEU A 11 -54.92 -51.73 12.64
C LEU A 11 -54.43 -50.30 13.05
N THR A 12 -54.67 -49.92 14.33
CA THR A 12 -54.19 -48.62 14.84
C THR A 12 -52.67 -48.61 15.06
N ILE A 13 -52.07 -49.71 15.48
CA ILE A 13 -50.61 -49.85 15.60
C ILE A 13 -49.92 -49.86 14.21
N GLY A 14 -50.56 -50.57 13.23
CA GLY A 14 -50.06 -50.55 11.83
C GLY A 14 -50.13 -49.18 11.18
N LEU A 15 -51.13 -48.35 11.49
CA LEU A 15 -51.28 -47.01 10.96
C LEU A 15 -50.26 -46.03 11.61
N LEU A 16 -49.91 -46.25 12.89
CA LEU A 16 -48.91 -45.49 13.59
C LEU A 16 -47.48 -45.81 13.12
N LEU A 17 -47.21 -46.98 12.59
CA LEU A 17 -45.89 -47.35 12.02
C LEU A 17 -45.67 -46.82 10.59
N LEU A 18 -46.81 -46.55 9.84
CA LEU A 18 -46.71 -45.96 8.50
C LEU A 18 -46.48 -44.45 8.48
N THR A 19 -46.70 -43.75 9.59
CA THR A 19 -46.41 -42.28 9.68
C THR A 19 -44.95 -41.94 9.96
N ASN A 20 -44.08 -42.92 10.27
CA ASN A 20 -42.65 -42.68 10.44
C ASN A 20 -41.78 -42.97 9.21
N ALA A 21 -42.39 -43.32 8.06
CA ALA A 21 -41.68 -43.68 6.84
C ALA A 21 -41.45 -42.48 5.88
N CYS A 22 -42.06 -41.32 6.14
CA CYS A 22 -41.75 -40.06 5.47
C CYS A 22 -40.99 -39.13 6.45
N ARG A 23 -39.84 -39.58 6.88
CA ARG A 23 -38.82 -38.64 7.33
C ARG A 23 -38.22 -38.12 6.02
N ASP A 24 -38.74 -36.99 5.57
CA ASP A 24 -38.03 -36.14 4.62
C ASP A 24 -36.60 -36.08 5.14
N LYS A 25 -35.67 -36.63 4.38
CA LYS A 25 -34.29 -36.18 4.51
C LYS A 25 -34.41 -34.70 4.20
N ASP A 26 -34.51 -33.89 5.25
CA ASP A 26 -34.06 -32.50 5.14
C ASP A 26 -32.73 -32.60 4.41
N LEU A 27 -32.76 -32.29 3.13
CA LEU A 27 -31.57 -31.92 2.42
C LEU A 27 -31.07 -30.74 3.26
N VAL A 28 -30.15 -31.00 4.19
CA VAL A 28 -29.27 -30.00 4.72
C VAL A 28 -28.57 -29.52 3.46
N VAL A 29 -29.13 -28.48 2.85
CA VAL A 29 -28.37 -27.65 1.94
C VAL A 29 -27.28 -27.13 2.84
N GLU A 30 -26.12 -27.79 2.81
CA GLU A 30 -24.92 -27.23 3.37
C GLU A 30 -24.84 -25.85 2.74
N GLU A 31 -25.18 -24.83 3.51
CA GLU A 31 -24.99 -23.43 3.12
C GLU A 31 -23.52 -23.34 2.82
N LYS A 32 -23.21 -23.34 1.52
CA LYS A 32 -21.84 -23.42 1.02
C LYS A 32 -21.11 -22.23 1.64
N ALA A 33 -20.11 -22.51 2.47
CA ALA A 33 -19.32 -21.47 3.10
C ALA A 33 -18.83 -20.50 2.01
N LYS A 34 -19.11 -19.22 2.20
CA LYS A 34 -18.62 -18.17 1.31
C LYS A 34 -17.11 -18.16 1.32
N LEU A 35 -16.51 -17.93 0.16
CA LEU A 35 -15.07 -17.70 0.08
C LEU A 35 -14.76 -16.35 0.74
N ASN A 36 -13.94 -16.35 1.79
CA ASN A 36 -13.55 -15.15 2.51
C ASN A 36 -12.20 -14.67 2.00
N ILE A 37 -12.17 -13.46 1.46
CA ILE A 37 -10.95 -12.83 0.94
C ILE A 37 -10.68 -11.56 1.74
N VAL A 38 -9.42 -11.37 2.14
CA VAL A 38 -8.96 -10.14 2.79
C VAL A 38 -8.01 -9.42 1.86
N THR A 39 -8.16 -8.10 1.73
CA THR A 39 -7.29 -7.24 0.95
C THR A 39 -6.81 -6.07 1.82
N ASN A 40 -5.60 -5.57 1.61
CA ASN A 40 -5.07 -4.48 2.41
C ASN A 40 -5.40 -3.09 1.85
N ILE A 41 -5.36 -2.89 0.53
CA ILE A 41 -5.56 -1.58 -0.14
C ILE A 41 -6.76 -1.59 -1.07
N PHE A 42 -7.29 -0.40 -1.37
CA PHE A 42 -8.46 -0.25 -2.24
C PHE A 42 -8.29 -0.86 -3.64
N PRO A 43 -7.18 -0.67 -4.37
CA PRO A 43 -7.02 -1.27 -5.70
C PRO A 43 -7.21 -2.79 -5.68
N THR A 44 -6.59 -3.50 -4.72
CA THR A 44 -6.73 -4.95 -4.61
C THR A 44 -8.16 -5.37 -4.25
N TYR A 45 -8.83 -4.59 -3.39
CA TYR A 45 -10.24 -4.79 -3.08
C TYR A 45 -11.12 -4.70 -4.33
N ASP A 46 -10.93 -3.66 -5.14
CA ASP A 46 -11.72 -3.45 -6.36
C ASP A 46 -11.47 -4.53 -7.41
N TRP A 47 -10.21 -4.92 -7.62
CA TRP A 47 -9.85 -5.97 -8.56
C TRP A 47 -10.44 -7.33 -8.16
N VAL A 48 -10.35 -7.72 -6.88
CA VAL A 48 -10.99 -8.93 -6.37
C VAL A 48 -12.50 -8.84 -6.55
N ARG A 49 -13.14 -7.70 -6.25
CA ARG A 49 -14.58 -7.46 -6.44
C ARG A 49 -15.01 -7.65 -7.88
N GLU A 50 -14.27 -7.07 -8.83
CA GLU A 50 -14.60 -7.18 -10.27
C GLU A 50 -14.41 -8.62 -10.80
N ILE A 51 -13.35 -9.32 -10.37
CA ILE A 51 -13.07 -10.69 -10.81
C ILE A 51 -14.08 -11.67 -10.20
N THR A 52 -14.50 -11.48 -8.96
CA THR A 52 -15.42 -12.39 -8.26
C THR A 52 -16.90 -12.06 -8.45
N LYS A 53 -17.22 -11.03 -9.22
CA LYS A 53 -18.58 -10.53 -9.43
C LYS A 53 -19.57 -11.63 -9.87
N GLY A 54 -20.62 -11.81 -9.08
CA GLY A 54 -21.62 -12.87 -9.28
C GLY A 54 -21.26 -14.22 -8.64
N GLY A 55 -20.10 -14.33 -8.00
CA GLY A 55 -19.73 -15.44 -7.13
C GLY A 55 -20.22 -15.24 -5.69
N ASP A 56 -20.16 -16.31 -4.90
CA ASP A 56 -20.50 -16.27 -3.47
C ASP A 56 -19.22 -16.00 -2.64
N VAL A 57 -18.80 -14.75 -2.61
CA VAL A 57 -17.54 -14.30 -2.02
C VAL A 57 -17.82 -13.17 -1.02
N ASN A 58 -17.09 -13.20 0.10
CA ASN A 58 -17.06 -12.13 1.08
C ASN A 58 -15.66 -11.48 1.05
N ILE A 59 -15.60 -10.18 0.79
CA ILE A 59 -14.35 -9.45 0.67
C ILE A 59 -14.25 -8.45 1.82
N SER A 60 -13.18 -8.55 2.59
CA SER A 60 -12.81 -7.57 3.62
C SER A 60 -11.69 -6.68 3.12
N TYR A 61 -11.86 -5.38 3.29
CA TYR A 61 -10.90 -4.35 2.94
C TYR A 61 -10.33 -3.74 4.24
N LEU A 62 -9.01 -3.81 4.47
CA LEU A 62 -8.41 -3.46 5.77
C LEU A 62 -8.29 -1.95 6.00
N THR A 63 -7.82 -1.19 4.99
CA THR A 63 -7.67 0.27 5.12
C THR A 63 -8.98 1.03 4.85
N ASP A 64 -10.11 0.43 5.17
CA ASP A 64 -11.47 0.93 4.88
C ASP A 64 -11.85 2.22 5.64
N THR A 65 -11.05 2.64 6.58
CA THR A 65 -11.21 3.90 7.33
C THR A 65 -10.62 5.11 6.60
N GLY A 66 -9.91 4.92 5.48
CA GLY A 66 -9.23 5.98 4.74
C GLY A 66 -7.87 6.38 5.32
N VAL A 67 -7.31 5.54 6.19
CA VAL A 67 -5.91 5.69 6.64
C VAL A 67 -4.99 5.27 5.50
N SER A 68 -3.94 6.06 5.24
CA SER A 68 -2.90 5.68 4.27
C SER A 68 -2.23 4.37 4.67
N LEU A 69 -1.83 3.58 3.66
CA LEU A 69 -1.11 2.33 3.87
C LEU A 69 0.14 2.50 4.76
N HIS A 70 0.87 3.60 4.58
CA HIS A 70 2.10 3.91 5.34
C HIS A 70 1.87 4.12 6.85
N ASN A 71 0.64 4.48 7.24
CA ASN A 71 0.24 4.73 8.63
C ASN A 71 -0.71 3.67 9.17
N TYR A 72 -0.90 2.57 8.43
CA TYR A 72 -1.84 1.53 8.82
C TYR A 72 -1.19 0.49 9.72
N GLU A 73 -1.79 0.28 10.89
CA GLU A 73 -1.47 -0.82 11.80
C GLU A 73 -2.70 -1.72 11.96
N PRO A 74 -2.58 -3.06 11.78
CA PRO A 74 -3.71 -3.95 11.88
C PRO A 74 -4.24 -4.06 13.32
N SER A 75 -5.53 -3.92 13.48
CA SER A 75 -6.21 -4.20 14.74
C SER A 75 -6.25 -5.71 15.03
N ALA A 76 -6.54 -6.08 16.28
CA ALA A 76 -6.74 -7.50 16.64
C ALA A 76 -7.87 -8.17 15.82
N GLU A 77 -8.87 -7.38 15.40
CA GLU A 77 -9.95 -7.86 14.53
C GLU A 77 -9.46 -8.11 13.10
N ASP A 78 -8.60 -7.26 12.57
CA ASP A 78 -8.02 -7.42 11.24
C ASP A 78 -7.08 -8.63 11.18
N ILE A 79 -6.24 -8.81 12.20
CA ILE A 79 -5.41 -10.01 12.35
C ILE A 79 -6.27 -11.28 12.36
N LYS A 80 -7.42 -11.24 13.07
CA LYS A 80 -8.35 -12.36 13.09
C LYS A 80 -8.96 -12.61 11.70
N LYS A 81 -9.42 -11.56 11.00
CA LYS A 81 -9.97 -11.69 9.64
C LYS A 81 -8.95 -12.32 8.68
N ILE A 82 -7.68 -11.88 8.75
CA ILE A 82 -6.60 -12.44 7.92
C ILE A 82 -6.42 -13.93 8.23
N LYS A 83 -6.29 -14.32 9.49
CA LYS A 83 -6.10 -15.72 9.90
C LYS A 83 -7.25 -16.64 9.53
N GLU A 84 -8.47 -16.13 9.47
CA GLU A 84 -9.69 -16.87 9.13
C GLU A 84 -10.05 -16.79 7.62
N SER A 85 -9.25 -16.07 6.81
CA SER A 85 -9.52 -15.94 5.38
C SER A 85 -9.06 -17.15 4.57
N ASP A 86 -9.69 -17.36 3.42
CA ASP A 86 -9.27 -18.36 2.43
C ASP A 86 -8.16 -17.83 1.51
N LEU A 87 -8.08 -16.48 1.39
CA LEU A 87 -7.07 -15.79 0.61
C LEU A 87 -6.79 -14.40 1.22
N PHE A 88 -5.52 -14.08 1.39
CA PHE A 88 -5.06 -12.74 1.72
C PHE A 88 -4.27 -12.14 0.55
N VAL A 89 -4.72 -10.97 0.04
CA VAL A 89 -4.08 -10.23 -1.05
C VAL A 89 -3.51 -8.95 -0.47
N TYR A 90 -2.20 -8.79 -0.51
CA TYR A 90 -1.51 -7.67 0.11
C TYR A 90 -0.31 -7.22 -0.73
N LEU A 91 0.20 -6.03 -0.44
CA LEU A 91 1.27 -5.42 -1.22
C LEU A 91 2.59 -6.18 -1.08
N GLY A 92 3.03 -6.46 0.14
CA GLY A 92 4.27 -7.18 0.42
C GLY A 92 5.50 -6.29 0.40
N SER A 93 5.33 -5.02 0.74
CA SER A 93 6.35 -4.00 0.78
C SER A 93 6.78 -3.66 2.22
N HIS A 94 7.55 -2.58 2.36
CA HIS A 94 7.96 -2.09 3.68
C HIS A 94 6.76 -1.72 4.56
N SER A 95 5.73 -1.08 3.99
CA SER A 95 4.57 -0.58 4.75
C SER A 95 3.68 -1.67 5.34
N ASP A 96 3.77 -2.90 4.86
CA ASP A 96 2.99 -4.02 5.40
C ASP A 96 3.83 -5.18 5.95
N LYS A 97 5.06 -4.91 6.40
CA LYS A 97 5.92 -5.88 7.12
C LYS A 97 5.25 -6.53 8.34
N TRP A 98 4.25 -5.86 8.93
CA TRP A 98 3.44 -6.44 9.99
C TRP A 98 2.78 -7.77 9.57
N ALA A 99 2.55 -7.99 8.27
CA ALA A 99 1.98 -9.24 7.74
C ALA A 99 2.93 -10.43 7.93
N ASP A 100 4.24 -10.24 7.88
CA ASP A 100 5.23 -11.31 7.97
C ASP A 100 5.07 -12.16 9.24
N LYS A 101 4.80 -11.50 10.38
CA LYS A 101 4.56 -12.19 11.64
C LYS A 101 3.28 -13.04 11.58
N ILE A 102 2.20 -12.50 11.02
CA ILE A 102 0.92 -13.22 10.89
C ILE A 102 1.10 -14.43 9.99
N LEU A 103 1.81 -14.29 8.88
CA LEU A 103 2.05 -15.35 7.89
C LEU A 103 2.97 -16.44 8.45
N SER A 104 4.01 -16.07 9.19
CA SER A 104 4.90 -17.04 9.83
C SER A 104 4.18 -17.95 10.85
N GLU A 105 3.14 -17.42 11.51
CA GLU A 105 2.26 -18.19 12.42
C GLU A 105 1.17 -18.99 11.67
N ASN A 106 0.92 -18.70 10.39
CA ASN A 106 -0.13 -19.32 9.58
C ASN A 106 0.38 -19.75 8.19
N PRO A 107 1.30 -20.73 8.11
CA PRO A 107 1.98 -21.09 6.86
C PRO A 107 1.06 -21.71 5.79
N ASP A 108 -0.13 -22.17 6.18
CA ASP A 108 -1.12 -22.76 5.26
C ASP A 108 -2.04 -21.71 4.61
N LEU A 109 -2.02 -20.45 5.09
CA LEU A 109 -2.83 -19.37 4.54
C LEU A 109 -2.41 -19.10 3.09
N LYS A 110 -3.38 -19.05 2.18
CA LYS A 110 -3.13 -18.69 0.79
C LYS A 110 -2.94 -17.19 0.68
N VAL A 111 -1.88 -16.78 0.01
CA VAL A 111 -1.55 -15.37 -0.15
C VAL A 111 -1.24 -15.02 -1.60
N ILE A 112 -1.48 -13.76 -1.94
CA ILE A 112 -0.91 -13.08 -3.10
C ILE A 112 -0.17 -11.86 -2.58
N LYS A 113 1.12 -11.80 -2.81
CA LYS A 113 1.98 -10.68 -2.53
C LYS A 113 2.25 -9.95 -3.85
N LEU A 114 1.80 -8.71 -3.96
CA LEU A 114 1.85 -7.97 -5.22
C LEU A 114 3.28 -7.76 -5.71
N MET A 115 4.19 -7.43 -4.79
CA MET A 115 5.60 -7.25 -5.12
C MET A 115 6.20 -8.52 -5.73
N ASP A 116 5.88 -9.71 -5.18
CA ASP A 116 6.34 -10.99 -5.75
C ASP A 116 5.75 -11.28 -7.14
N VAL A 117 4.49 -10.85 -7.40
CA VAL A 117 3.86 -11.01 -8.73
C VAL A 117 4.56 -10.17 -9.80
N LEU A 118 5.14 -9.04 -9.40
CA LEU A 118 5.71 -8.06 -10.32
C LEU A 118 7.22 -8.20 -10.52
N GLU A 119 7.93 -8.87 -9.60
CA GLU A 119 9.38 -9.13 -9.61
C GLU A 119 10.24 -8.19 -10.52
N ASP A 120 10.30 -8.49 -11.81
CA ASP A 120 11.10 -7.75 -12.80
C ASP A 120 10.53 -6.35 -13.14
N ASN A 121 9.33 -6.02 -12.67
CA ASN A 121 8.67 -4.73 -12.93
C ASN A 121 8.69 -3.79 -11.72
N ILE A 122 9.42 -4.13 -10.67
CA ILE A 122 9.59 -3.26 -9.51
C ILE A 122 10.56 -2.13 -9.87
N LEU A 123 10.17 -0.90 -9.53
CA LEU A 123 11.01 0.29 -9.69
C LEU A 123 11.50 0.74 -8.32
N ASP A 124 12.74 1.24 -8.29
CA ASP A 124 13.25 1.92 -7.12
C ASP A 124 12.61 3.32 -6.98
N GLU A 125 12.45 3.78 -5.75
CA GLU A 125 12.15 5.19 -5.49
C GLU A 125 13.22 6.07 -6.14
N GLU A 126 12.80 7.18 -6.74
CA GLU A 126 13.71 8.11 -7.40
C GLU A 126 13.70 9.45 -6.67
N VAL A 127 14.83 9.87 -6.15
CA VAL A 127 15.02 11.22 -5.60
C VAL A 127 15.56 12.12 -6.72
N LYS A 128 14.71 13.01 -7.22
CA LYS A 128 15.12 14.01 -8.24
C LYS A 128 15.63 15.29 -7.62
N GLU A 129 16.31 16.11 -8.43
CA GLU A 129 16.79 17.44 -8.04
C GLU A 129 15.66 18.26 -7.40
N GLY A 130 15.90 18.78 -6.20
CA GLY A 130 14.97 19.61 -5.44
C GLY A 130 13.95 18.88 -4.61
N MET A 131 13.89 17.56 -4.67
CA MET A 131 13.10 16.74 -3.76
C MET A 131 13.79 16.60 -2.41
N GLU A 132 12.99 16.53 -1.37
CA GLU A 132 13.47 16.14 -0.05
C GLU A 132 13.31 14.65 0.14
N ASP A 133 14.38 14.03 0.61
CA ASP A 133 14.43 12.64 0.97
C ASP A 133 14.48 12.52 2.50
N HIS A 134 13.46 11.93 3.07
CA HIS A 134 13.40 11.64 4.49
C HIS A 134 13.78 10.17 4.71
N HIS A 135 15.08 9.92 4.80
CA HIS A 135 15.55 8.66 5.36
C HIS A 135 15.22 8.67 6.86
N ASP A 136 14.25 7.88 7.27
CA ASP A 136 14.06 7.53 8.67
C ASP A 136 15.30 6.79 9.15
N HIS A 137 16.21 7.53 9.78
CA HIS A 137 17.29 6.95 10.56
C HIS A 137 16.68 6.38 11.85
N ASP A 138 16.10 5.21 11.79
CA ASP A 138 15.85 4.38 12.96
C ASP A 138 17.21 4.00 13.57
N HIS A 139 17.76 4.93 14.34
CA HIS A 139 18.83 4.63 15.27
C HIS A 139 18.22 3.93 16.48
N ASP A 140 18.04 2.64 16.37
CA ASP A 140 17.89 1.77 17.53
C ASP A 140 19.16 1.88 18.39
N HIS A 141 19.20 2.91 19.23
CA HIS A 141 20.13 2.96 20.33
C HIS A 141 19.66 1.98 21.40
N GLU A 142 20.11 0.74 21.30
CA GLU A 142 20.14 -0.15 22.45
C GLU A 142 20.97 0.56 23.53
N HIS A 143 20.31 1.17 24.49
CA HIS A 143 20.93 1.61 25.72
C HIS A 143 21.26 0.38 26.54
N ASP A 144 22.52 -0.07 26.44
CA ASP A 144 23.12 -0.94 27.42
C ASP A 144 23.10 -0.21 28.76
N ASP A 145 22.22 -0.65 29.65
CA ASP A 145 22.16 -0.24 31.03
C ASP A 145 23.45 -0.69 31.75
N HIS A 146 24.45 0.18 31.73
CA HIS A 146 25.60 0.04 32.62
C HIS A 146 25.23 0.51 34.03
N ASP A 147 24.92 -0.47 34.86
CA ASP A 147 24.70 -0.39 36.29
C ASP A 147 26.00 0.10 36.97
N HIS A 148 26.15 1.40 37.19
CA HIS A 148 27.21 1.98 37.99
C HIS A 148 26.76 2.02 39.44
N LYS A 149 27.25 1.04 40.20
CA LYS A 149 27.18 1.05 41.66
C LYS A 149 27.99 2.23 42.21
N ASP A 150 27.32 3.04 42.98
CA ASP A 150 27.88 4.08 43.82
C ASP A 150 28.95 3.51 44.73
N ALA A 151 30.14 4.13 44.70
CA ALA A 151 31.15 4.01 45.75
C ALA A 151 31.56 5.42 46.13
N ASP A 152 31.09 5.83 47.31
CA ASP A 152 31.51 7.02 48.02
C ASP A 152 33.02 7.04 48.22
N HIS A 153 33.67 8.09 47.77
CA HIS A 153 34.96 8.53 48.30
C HIS A 153 35.01 10.06 48.40
N ASP A 154 34.81 10.46 49.67
CA ASP A 154 35.10 11.75 50.26
C ASP A 154 36.62 11.91 50.41
N HIS A 155 37.24 12.91 49.79
CA HIS A 155 38.55 13.45 50.19
C HIS A 155 38.64 14.92 49.87
N ASN A 156 38.53 15.69 50.94
CA ASN A 156 39.03 17.02 51.12
C ASN A 156 40.57 17.01 51.18
N HIS A 157 41.29 17.88 50.47
CA HIS A 157 42.53 18.51 50.97
C HIS A 157 42.92 19.68 50.09
N ASP A 158 43.12 20.78 50.80
CA ASP A 158 43.72 22.04 50.38
C ASP A 158 45.25 21.92 50.19
N GLU A 159 45.78 22.98 49.56
CA GLU A 159 47.12 23.58 49.61
C GLU A 159 48.16 23.16 48.59
N GLU A 160 48.49 24.21 47.81
CA GLU A 160 49.78 24.84 47.41
C GLU A 160 51.04 23.93 47.41
N ASP A 161 51.71 23.83 46.27
CA ASP A 161 53.01 24.52 46.05
C ASP A 161 53.67 24.15 44.71
N LYS A 162 54.47 25.10 44.24
CA LYS A 162 55.33 25.22 43.08
C LYS A 162 56.33 24.05 42.92
N HIS A 163 56.73 23.76 41.73
CA HIS A 163 58.08 23.85 41.12
C HIS A 163 58.29 22.89 39.94
N ASP A 164 58.75 23.51 38.87
CA ASP A 164 59.88 23.29 37.96
C ASP A 164 60.12 21.90 37.30
N GLU A 165 60.30 22.10 35.96
CA GLU A 165 61.34 21.56 35.07
C GLU A 165 61.22 20.13 34.51
N ASN A 166 61.15 20.19 33.16
CA ASN A 166 61.79 19.30 32.19
C ASN A 166 61.70 17.80 32.39
N ASP A 167 60.93 17.21 31.45
CA ASP A 167 61.47 16.06 30.74
C ASP A 167 60.75 15.90 29.38
N GLU A 168 61.59 15.95 28.33
CA GLU A 168 61.24 15.63 26.96
C GLU A 168 60.93 14.15 26.86
N HIS A 169 59.70 13.80 26.56
CA HIS A 169 59.37 12.51 25.96
C HIS A 169 58.70 12.71 24.61
N ASN A 170 59.53 12.59 23.60
CA ASN A 170 59.21 12.42 22.19
C ASN A 170 58.52 11.04 22.03
N HIS A 171 57.19 11.03 21.81
CA HIS A 171 56.49 9.87 21.25
C HIS A 171 55.92 10.26 19.91
N ASP A 172 56.69 9.95 18.90
CA ASP A 172 56.32 9.90 17.50
C ASP A 172 55.31 8.74 17.31
N HIS A 173 54.02 9.06 17.27
CA HIS A 173 52.98 8.14 16.80
C HIS A 173 52.42 8.66 15.48
N ASN A 174 53.13 8.24 14.44
CA ASN A 174 52.64 8.29 13.08
C ASN A 174 51.46 7.31 12.96
N HIS A 175 50.20 7.76 13.11
CA HIS A 175 49.03 7.09 12.69
C HIS A 175 48.53 7.73 11.40
N GLU A 176 48.99 7.18 10.29
CA GLU A 176 48.32 7.32 9.01
C GLU A 176 47.06 6.45 9.05
N ASP A 177 45.97 6.99 9.56
CA ASP A 177 44.62 6.40 9.42
C ASP A 177 43.95 7.03 8.20
N GLU A 178 44.31 6.50 7.02
CA GLU A 178 43.44 6.58 5.84
C GLU A 178 42.26 5.61 6.03
N HIS A 179 41.24 6.04 6.72
CA HIS A 179 39.94 5.40 6.68
C HIS A 179 38.93 6.34 6.05
N SER A 180 39.06 6.55 4.73
CA SER A 180 37.94 6.99 3.92
C SER A 180 37.11 5.77 3.50
N HIS A 181 36.29 5.26 4.39
CA HIS A 181 35.19 4.41 4.03
C HIS A 181 33.92 5.27 3.98
N GLU A 182 33.76 6.03 2.89
CA GLU A 182 32.47 6.45 2.45
C GLU A 182 31.75 5.21 1.93
N HIS A 183 31.20 4.40 2.83
CA HIS A 183 30.15 3.47 2.47
C HIS A 183 28.86 4.27 2.33
N HIS A 184 28.66 4.89 1.18
CA HIS A 184 27.31 5.18 0.73
C HIS A 184 26.61 3.83 0.54
N HIS A 185 25.92 3.38 1.56
CA HIS A 185 24.89 2.39 1.37
C HIS A 185 23.76 3.11 0.65
N ASP A 186 23.76 3.05 -0.68
CA ASP A 186 22.56 3.30 -1.47
C ASP A 186 21.53 2.27 -1.01
N HIS A 187 20.70 2.65 -0.05
CA HIS A 187 19.52 1.90 0.29
C HIS A 187 18.51 2.16 -0.83
N HIS A 188 18.58 1.33 -1.88
CA HIS A 188 17.54 1.30 -2.89
C HIS A 188 16.25 0.87 -2.21
N HIS A 189 15.32 1.81 -2.02
CA HIS A 189 13.98 1.53 -1.56
C HIS A 189 13.11 1.30 -2.78
N GLU A 190 12.51 0.11 -2.85
CA GLU A 190 11.51 -0.21 -3.88
C GLU A 190 10.29 0.71 -3.71
N ASP A 191 9.84 1.32 -4.80
CA ASP A 191 8.61 2.11 -4.79
C ASP A 191 7.40 1.18 -4.64
N GLU A 192 6.60 1.42 -3.62
CA GLU A 192 5.49 0.57 -3.22
C GLU A 192 4.22 0.79 -4.07
N HIS A 193 4.13 1.89 -4.83
CA HIS A 193 2.89 2.34 -5.49
C HIS A 193 2.62 1.64 -6.83
N VAL A 194 2.89 0.34 -6.87
CA VAL A 194 2.81 -0.52 -8.07
C VAL A 194 1.44 -0.52 -8.74
N TRP A 195 0.37 -0.23 -7.99
CA TRP A 195 -1.00 -0.21 -8.49
C TRP A 195 -1.33 1.01 -9.37
N LEU A 196 -0.47 2.03 -9.37
CA LEU A 196 -0.64 3.22 -10.22
C LEU A 196 -0.19 3.00 -11.66
N SER A 197 0.40 1.83 -11.97
CA SER A 197 0.61 1.33 -13.32
C SER A 197 -0.61 0.50 -13.78
N ILE A 198 -1.21 0.87 -14.90
CA ILE A 198 -2.29 0.07 -15.51
C ILE A 198 -1.75 -1.27 -16.03
N LYS A 199 -0.50 -1.31 -16.48
CA LYS A 199 0.17 -2.53 -16.94
C LYS A 199 0.38 -3.51 -15.78
N ASN A 200 0.85 -3.02 -14.62
CA ASN A 200 0.97 -3.81 -13.41
C ASN A 200 -0.39 -4.32 -12.91
N ALA A 201 -1.42 -3.46 -12.93
CA ALA A 201 -2.79 -3.85 -12.58
C ALA A 201 -3.28 -5.05 -13.42
N GLN A 202 -2.96 -5.10 -14.71
CA GLN A 202 -3.31 -6.23 -15.57
C GLN A 202 -2.59 -7.53 -15.17
N LEU A 203 -1.32 -7.46 -14.77
CA LEU A 203 -0.54 -8.61 -14.30
C LEU A 203 -1.10 -9.12 -12.96
N ILE A 204 -1.34 -8.22 -12.02
CA ILE A 204 -1.89 -8.54 -10.71
C ILE A 204 -3.28 -9.16 -10.83
N CYS A 205 -4.17 -8.61 -11.68
CA CYS A 205 -5.50 -9.17 -11.91
C CYS A 205 -5.44 -10.61 -12.45
N LYS A 206 -4.46 -10.94 -13.30
CA LYS A 206 -4.25 -12.31 -13.79
C LYS A 206 -3.85 -13.25 -12.67
N ALA A 207 -2.90 -12.83 -11.81
CA ALA A 207 -2.46 -13.62 -10.67
C ALA A 207 -3.61 -13.83 -9.65
N ILE A 208 -4.45 -12.82 -9.42
CA ILE A 208 -5.65 -12.93 -8.58
C ILE A 208 -6.61 -13.98 -9.15
N GLU A 209 -6.94 -13.92 -10.44
CA GLU A 209 -7.83 -14.89 -11.06
C GLU A 209 -7.29 -16.31 -11.00
N GLU A 210 -6.00 -16.51 -11.30
CA GLU A 210 -5.36 -17.80 -11.24
C GLU A 210 -5.48 -18.42 -9.83
N LYS A 211 -5.15 -17.64 -8.79
CA LYS A 211 -5.24 -18.08 -7.41
C LYS A 211 -6.70 -18.37 -7.00
N LEU A 212 -7.65 -17.52 -7.38
CA LEU A 212 -9.07 -17.73 -7.13
C LEU A 212 -9.58 -19.00 -7.82
N SER A 213 -9.16 -19.26 -9.05
CA SER A 213 -9.51 -20.47 -9.81
C SER A 213 -8.93 -21.75 -9.19
N GLU A 214 -7.77 -21.63 -8.52
CA GLU A 214 -7.13 -22.72 -7.77
C GLU A 214 -7.94 -23.09 -6.52
N ILE A 215 -8.34 -22.10 -5.71
CA ILE A 215 -9.03 -22.31 -4.42
C ILE A 215 -10.54 -22.53 -4.57
N ASP A 216 -11.17 -21.97 -5.61
CA ASP A 216 -12.60 -22.13 -5.92
C ASP A 216 -12.82 -22.56 -7.37
N SER A 217 -12.36 -23.75 -7.68
CA SER A 217 -12.42 -24.33 -9.03
C SER A 217 -13.82 -24.38 -9.64
N LYS A 218 -14.88 -24.36 -8.82
CA LYS A 218 -16.29 -24.37 -9.29
C LYS A 218 -16.66 -23.07 -10.01
N ASN A 219 -16.07 -21.95 -9.61
CA ASN A 219 -16.31 -20.63 -10.17
C ASN A 219 -15.24 -20.21 -11.19
N LYS A 220 -14.27 -21.06 -11.52
CA LYS A 220 -13.17 -20.76 -12.45
C LYS A 220 -13.64 -20.10 -13.75
N ASN A 221 -14.69 -20.63 -14.40
CA ASN A 221 -15.19 -20.08 -15.65
C ASN A 221 -15.82 -18.67 -15.47
N LEU A 222 -16.42 -18.40 -14.30
CA LEU A 222 -16.94 -17.09 -13.95
C LEU A 222 -15.79 -16.09 -13.78
N TYR A 223 -14.78 -16.45 -13.01
CA TYR A 223 -13.61 -15.60 -12.74
C TYR A 223 -12.84 -15.30 -14.02
N ALA A 224 -12.55 -16.30 -14.85
CA ALA A 224 -11.89 -16.11 -16.14
C ALA A 224 -12.70 -15.19 -17.09
N LYS A 225 -14.04 -15.33 -17.14
CA LYS A 225 -14.89 -14.43 -17.92
C LYS A 225 -14.82 -13.00 -17.41
N ASN A 226 -14.93 -12.81 -16.09
CA ASN A 226 -14.89 -11.49 -15.47
C ASN A 226 -13.52 -10.84 -15.68
N LEU A 227 -12.43 -11.58 -15.46
CA LEU A 227 -11.08 -11.12 -15.74
C LEU A 227 -10.93 -10.62 -17.19
N ASN A 228 -11.35 -11.43 -18.19
CA ASN A 228 -11.23 -11.03 -19.59
C ASN A 228 -11.97 -9.72 -19.88
N ASN A 229 -13.17 -9.54 -19.33
CA ASN A 229 -13.93 -8.29 -19.46
C ASN A 229 -13.22 -7.11 -18.77
N TYR A 230 -12.59 -7.36 -17.61
CA TYR A 230 -11.88 -6.32 -16.87
C TYR A 230 -10.56 -5.93 -17.54
N LEU A 231 -9.80 -6.91 -18.04
CA LEU A 231 -8.58 -6.67 -18.82
C LEU A 231 -8.85 -5.85 -20.09
N GLN A 232 -9.99 -6.09 -20.75
CA GLN A 232 -10.39 -5.25 -21.88
C GLN A 232 -10.54 -3.79 -21.47
N LYS A 233 -11.24 -3.51 -20.35
CA LYS A 233 -11.42 -2.14 -19.85
C LYS A 233 -10.10 -1.50 -19.44
N LEU A 234 -9.19 -2.26 -18.80
CA LEU A 234 -7.85 -1.77 -18.46
C LEU A 234 -7.03 -1.45 -19.71
N THR A 235 -7.11 -2.29 -20.75
CA THR A 235 -6.44 -2.05 -22.03
C THR A 235 -7.00 -0.82 -22.73
N GLU A 236 -8.31 -0.61 -22.71
CA GLU A 236 -8.94 0.59 -23.25
C GLU A 236 -8.46 1.85 -22.52
N LEU A 237 -8.37 1.78 -21.18
CA LEU A 237 -7.86 2.88 -20.35
C LEU A 237 -6.37 3.17 -20.62
N ASP A 238 -5.52 2.15 -20.72
CA ASP A 238 -4.09 2.29 -21.04
C ASP A 238 -3.87 2.96 -22.41
N ASN A 239 -4.67 2.57 -23.40
CA ASN A 239 -4.67 3.21 -24.72
C ASN A 239 -5.15 4.67 -24.65
N GLU A 240 -6.14 4.99 -23.81
CA GLU A 240 -6.61 6.36 -23.59
C GLU A 240 -5.51 7.22 -22.97
N TYR A 241 -4.82 6.73 -21.92
CA TYR A 241 -3.66 7.40 -21.33
C TYR A 241 -2.57 7.68 -22.38
N THR A 242 -2.16 6.65 -23.11
CA THR A 242 -1.15 6.77 -24.16
C THR A 242 -1.54 7.82 -25.20
N LYS A 243 -2.78 7.81 -25.65
CA LYS A 243 -3.26 8.73 -26.69
C LYS A 243 -3.31 10.18 -26.20
N GLU A 244 -3.94 10.42 -25.06
CA GLU A 244 -4.16 11.76 -24.53
C GLU A 244 -2.83 12.42 -24.11
N ILE A 245 -1.94 11.68 -23.44
CA ILE A 245 -0.62 12.18 -23.03
C ILE A 245 0.25 12.47 -24.26
N ASN A 246 0.30 11.57 -25.25
CA ASN A 246 1.08 11.81 -26.49
C ASN A 246 0.55 12.97 -27.33
N SER A 247 -0.70 13.40 -27.13
CA SER A 247 -1.27 14.55 -27.81
C SER A 247 -1.13 15.87 -27.05
N SER A 248 -0.66 15.81 -25.79
CA SER A 248 -0.40 16.98 -24.96
C SER A 248 0.83 17.76 -25.45
N LYS A 249 0.92 19.04 -25.05
CA LYS A 249 2.03 19.93 -25.50
C LYS A 249 3.31 19.69 -24.71
N ASP A 250 3.13 19.44 -23.42
CA ASP A 250 4.21 19.21 -22.46
C ASP A 250 4.17 17.78 -21.95
N ASN A 251 5.23 17.34 -21.31
CA ASN A 251 5.33 16.03 -20.68
C ASN A 251 5.83 16.09 -19.23
N THR A 252 5.87 17.28 -18.63
CA THR A 252 6.43 17.48 -17.29
C THR A 252 5.34 17.85 -16.29
N LEU A 253 5.30 17.17 -15.17
CA LEU A 253 4.39 17.40 -14.05
C LEU A 253 5.15 18.03 -12.89
N ILE A 254 4.52 18.99 -12.17
CA ILE A 254 5.11 19.58 -10.96
C ILE A 254 4.20 19.30 -9.76
N PHE A 255 4.72 18.50 -8.81
CA PHE A 255 4.00 18.11 -7.61
C PHE A 255 4.40 19.00 -6.42
N ALA A 256 3.44 19.69 -5.90
CA ALA A 256 3.56 20.42 -4.63
C ALA A 256 3.14 19.54 -3.45
N ASP A 257 3.64 18.32 -3.44
CA ASP A 257 3.27 17.24 -2.52
C ASP A 257 4.29 16.11 -2.59
N ARG A 258 4.04 14.98 -1.90
CA ARG A 258 4.73 13.71 -2.13
C ARG A 258 4.34 13.12 -3.48
N PHE A 259 5.20 12.26 -4.02
CA PHE A 259 5.08 11.77 -5.38
C PHE A 259 4.93 10.23 -5.46
N PRO A 260 3.74 9.67 -5.32
CA PRO A 260 3.52 8.22 -5.43
C PRO A 260 3.34 7.71 -6.87
N PHE A 261 3.52 8.56 -7.92
CA PHE A 261 3.16 8.24 -9.29
C PHE A 261 4.35 7.75 -10.15
N ARG A 262 5.42 7.21 -9.53
CA ARG A 262 6.64 6.75 -10.22
C ARG A 262 6.34 5.78 -11.36
N TYR A 263 5.52 4.76 -11.12
CA TYR A 263 5.11 3.78 -12.15
C TYR A 263 4.26 4.40 -13.26
N LEU A 264 3.35 5.32 -12.93
CA LEU A 264 2.54 6.00 -13.92
C LEU A 264 3.40 6.87 -14.85
N THR A 265 4.32 7.64 -14.30
CA THR A 265 5.21 8.49 -15.11
C THR A 265 6.14 7.66 -16.00
N GLU A 266 6.65 6.54 -15.51
CA GLU A 266 7.44 5.60 -16.30
C GLU A 266 6.64 5.00 -17.46
N ASP A 267 5.40 4.55 -17.17
CA ASP A 267 4.53 3.92 -18.17
C ASP A 267 4.24 4.80 -19.38
N TYR A 268 4.13 6.13 -19.16
CA TYR A 268 3.73 7.09 -20.20
C TYR A 268 4.81 8.11 -20.55
N ASN A 269 6.06 7.86 -20.12
CA ASN A 269 7.22 8.72 -20.41
C ASN A 269 6.99 10.19 -20.05
N LEU A 270 6.42 10.40 -18.86
CA LEU A 270 6.26 11.72 -18.25
C LEU A 270 7.49 12.05 -17.39
N ASP A 271 7.93 13.28 -17.45
CA ASP A 271 8.90 13.83 -16.51
C ASP A 271 8.18 14.52 -15.33
N TYR A 272 8.89 14.71 -14.22
CA TYR A 272 8.29 15.32 -13.03
C TYR A 272 9.32 15.99 -12.14
N TYR A 273 8.83 16.95 -11.35
CA TYR A 273 9.47 17.51 -10.15
C TYR A 273 8.48 17.43 -9.01
N ALA A 274 8.95 17.16 -7.80
CA ALA A 274 8.09 17.01 -6.63
C ALA A 274 8.73 17.56 -5.37
N ALA A 275 7.93 17.81 -4.34
CA ALA A 275 8.46 18.25 -3.06
C ALA A 275 9.12 17.11 -2.30
N PHE A 276 8.54 15.89 -2.36
CA PHE A 276 8.99 14.72 -1.60
C PHE A 276 8.88 13.45 -2.43
N THR A 277 9.57 12.40 -2.01
CA THR A 277 9.36 11.03 -2.49
C THR A 277 7.97 10.49 -2.12
N GLY A 278 7.57 9.36 -2.73
CA GLY A 278 6.22 8.80 -2.58
C GLY A 278 5.88 8.36 -1.16
N CYS A 279 6.83 7.75 -0.48
CA CYS A 279 6.66 7.16 0.85
C CYS A 279 6.87 8.15 2.01
N SER A 280 7.14 9.44 1.73
CA SER A 280 7.32 10.46 2.76
C SER A 280 6.02 10.76 3.49
N ALA A 281 5.93 10.43 4.78
CA ALA A 281 4.80 10.78 5.63
C ALA A 281 5.00 12.17 6.23
N ASP A 282 3.92 12.99 6.30
CA ASP A 282 3.79 14.24 7.06
C ASP A 282 4.98 15.22 6.98
N ALA A 283 5.67 15.28 5.84
CA ALA A 283 6.82 16.15 5.66
C ALA A 283 6.41 17.62 5.39
N GLU A 284 7.11 18.58 6.00
CA GLU A 284 7.01 20.00 5.67
C GLU A 284 8.14 20.38 4.71
N ALA A 285 7.77 20.86 3.51
CA ALA A 285 8.78 21.27 2.53
C ALA A 285 9.64 22.43 3.05
N SER A 286 10.95 22.33 2.83
CA SER A 286 11.89 23.40 3.11
C SER A 286 11.64 24.62 2.22
N PHE A 287 12.17 25.76 2.63
CA PHE A 287 12.10 26.96 1.80
C PHE A 287 12.82 26.75 0.44
N ASP A 288 13.91 26.00 0.45
CA ASP A 288 14.72 25.77 -0.76
C ASP A 288 13.94 24.89 -1.77
N THR A 289 13.23 23.86 -1.33
CA THR A 289 12.33 23.06 -2.15
C THR A 289 11.22 23.89 -2.78
N ILE A 290 10.57 24.76 -2.00
CA ILE A 290 9.54 25.67 -2.52
C ILE A 290 10.11 26.61 -3.60
N VAL A 291 11.27 27.24 -3.33
CA VAL A 291 11.95 28.13 -4.30
C VAL A 291 12.33 27.38 -5.56
N PHE A 292 12.83 26.16 -5.43
CA PHE A 292 13.16 25.31 -6.56
C PHE A 292 11.92 25.01 -7.45
N LEU A 293 10.81 24.62 -6.86
CA LEU A 293 9.57 24.31 -7.62
C LEU A 293 8.99 25.56 -8.29
N VAL A 294 9.02 26.73 -7.61
CA VAL A 294 8.62 28.01 -8.23
C VAL A 294 9.51 28.35 -9.43
N LYS A 295 10.82 28.14 -9.31
CA LYS A 295 11.76 28.35 -10.41
C LYS A 295 11.48 27.41 -11.59
N LYS A 296 11.20 26.13 -11.33
CA LYS A 296 10.84 25.15 -12.37
C LYS A 296 9.55 25.54 -13.10
N LEU A 297 8.51 25.99 -12.38
CA LEU A 297 7.29 26.54 -12.99
C LEU A 297 7.57 27.69 -13.97
N ASP A 298 8.52 28.56 -13.61
CA ASP A 298 8.90 29.70 -14.46
C ASP A 298 9.74 29.25 -15.66
N GLU A 299 10.77 28.41 -15.45
CA GLU A 299 11.68 27.91 -16.49
C GLU A 299 10.94 27.11 -17.57
N LEU A 300 10.04 26.21 -17.13
CA LEU A 300 9.28 25.34 -18.03
C LEU A 300 7.99 25.97 -18.55
N ASN A 301 7.68 27.18 -18.07
CA ASN A 301 6.45 27.90 -18.38
C ASN A 301 5.16 27.12 -18.05
N ILE A 302 5.20 26.30 -17.01
CA ILE A 302 4.06 25.52 -16.52
C ILE A 302 3.18 26.40 -15.62
N ASN A 303 1.85 26.26 -15.72
CA ASN A 303 0.86 27.05 -15.00
C ASN A 303 -0.02 26.18 -14.08
N SER A 304 0.44 25.01 -13.71
CA SER A 304 -0.27 24.09 -12.81
C SER A 304 0.69 23.37 -11.89
N VAL A 305 0.21 23.08 -10.69
CA VAL A 305 0.85 22.17 -9.73
C VAL A 305 -0.12 21.09 -9.33
N PHE A 306 0.40 19.91 -9.04
CA PHE A 306 -0.38 18.77 -8.58
C PHE A 306 -0.25 18.59 -7.07
N THR A 307 -1.36 18.18 -6.44
CA THR A 307 -1.41 17.71 -5.05
C THR A 307 -2.20 16.42 -4.98
N LEU A 308 -2.05 15.68 -3.90
CA LEU A 308 -2.89 14.52 -3.64
C LEU A 308 -4.31 14.95 -3.22
N THR A 309 -5.30 14.10 -3.46
CA THR A 309 -6.70 14.40 -3.11
C THR A 309 -6.93 14.53 -1.62
N ASP A 310 -6.16 13.83 -0.80
CA ASP A 310 -6.17 13.81 0.67
C ASP A 310 -5.21 14.84 1.30
N SER A 311 -4.42 15.54 0.48
CA SER A 311 -3.51 16.60 0.94
C SER A 311 -4.25 17.88 1.34
N ASP A 312 -3.74 18.58 2.35
CA ASP A 312 -4.22 19.91 2.75
C ASP A 312 -3.83 21.02 1.74
N GLY A 313 -2.89 20.74 0.84
CA GLY A 313 -2.41 21.63 -0.20
C GLY A 313 -1.63 22.86 0.34
N LYS A 314 -1.04 22.79 1.52
CA LYS A 314 -0.28 23.89 2.14
C LYS A 314 0.91 24.32 1.26
N ILE A 315 1.68 23.36 0.76
CA ILE A 315 2.83 23.59 -0.11
C ILE A 315 2.39 24.27 -1.41
N ALA A 316 1.34 23.76 -2.05
CA ALA A 316 0.80 24.34 -3.28
C ALA A 316 0.39 25.81 -3.10
N ARG A 317 -0.29 26.13 -1.98
CA ARG A 317 -0.63 27.53 -1.68
C ARG A 317 0.61 28.40 -1.50
N THR A 318 1.63 27.90 -0.79
CA THR A 318 2.88 28.64 -0.59
C THR A 318 3.61 28.88 -1.93
N ILE A 319 3.61 27.91 -2.84
CA ILE A 319 4.16 28.06 -4.20
C ILE A 319 3.39 29.14 -4.96
N ILE A 320 2.06 29.14 -4.92
CA ILE A 320 1.23 30.15 -5.59
C ILE A 320 1.51 31.56 -5.06
N GLU A 321 1.61 31.72 -3.74
CA GLU A 321 1.90 33.01 -3.10
C GLU A 321 3.28 33.58 -3.49
N ASN A 322 4.24 32.71 -3.80
CA ASN A 322 5.59 33.08 -4.23
C ASN A 322 5.77 33.11 -5.75
N SER A 323 4.78 32.68 -6.52
CA SER A 323 4.77 32.74 -7.98
C SER A 323 4.23 34.09 -8.47
N LYS A 324 4.69 34.54 -9.63
CA LYS A 324 4.14 35.70 -10.34
C LYS A 324 3.06 35.33 -11.35
N LYS A 325 2.82 34.02 -11.51
CA LYS A 325 1.86 33.46 -12.46
C LYS A 325 0.56 33.08 -11.77
N ASP A 326 -0.51 32.97 -12.52
CA ASP A 326 -1.75 32.37 -12.10
C ASP A 326 -1.61 30.84 -12.21
N ILE A 327 -1.30 30.19 -11.08
CA ILE A 327 -1.03 28.75 -10.99
C ILE A 327 -2.29 28.03 -10.55
N LYS A 328 -2.71 27.02 -11.29
CA LYS A 328 -3.82 26.13 -10.95
C LYS A 328 -3.34 25.00 -10.06
N ILE A 329 -4.14 24.64 -9.05
CA ILE A 329 -3.95 23.39 -8.28
C ILE A 329 -4.83 22.32 -8.92
N LEU A 330 -4.19 21.25 -9.38
CA LEU A 330 -4.83 20.04 -9.89
C LEU A 330 -4.65 18.91 -8.86
N LYS A 331 -5.61 18.00 -8.79
CA LYS A 331 -5.56 16.91 -7.82
C LYS A 331 -5.43 15.57 -8.51
N LEU A 332 -4.56 14.71 -7.95
CA LEU A 332 -4.46 13.30 -8.31
C LEU A 332 -4.79 12.43 -7.09
N ASN A 333 -5.39 11.28 -7.36
CA ASN A 333 -5.73 10.31 -6.33
C ASN A 333 -4.73 9.14 -6.39
N SER A 334 -3.97 8.94 -5.32
CA SER A 334 -3.07 7.79 -5.18
C SER A 334 -3.79 6.50 -4.81
N MET A 335 -5.06 6.58 -4.41
CA MET A 335 -5.88 5.46 -3.92
C MET A 335 -5.37 4.80 -2.63
N GLU A 336 -4.46 5.44 -1.90
CA GLU A 336 -3.96 4.94 -0.63
C GLU A 336 -4.97 5.13 0.52
N SER A 337 -5.73 6.23 0.48
CA SER A 337 -6.61 6.68 1.56
C SER A 337 -8.09 6.62 1.18
N VAL A 338 -8.48 5.65 0.35
CA VAL A 338 -9.89 5.44 -0.03
C VAL A 338 -10.63 4.78 1.13
N ASN A 339 -11.67 5.43 1.66
CA ASN A 339 -12.48 4.85 2.72
C ASN A 339 -13.58 3.92 2.16
N LYS A 340 -14.29 3.24 3.07
CA LYS A 340 -15.32 2.26 2.72
C LYS A 340 -16.46 2.84 1.87
N ASP A 341 -16.91 4.04 2.16
CA ASP A 341 -18.02 4.68 1.43
C ASP A 341 -17.56 5.03 0.00
N GLN A 342 -16.38 5.62 -0.12
CA GLN A 342 -15.75 5.92 -1.42
C GLN A 342 -15.51 4.63 -2.24
N ALA A 343 -15.08 3.54 -1.60
CA ALA A 343 -14.86 2.24 -2.24
C ALA A 343 -16.16 1.60 -2.78
N GLN A 344 -17.34 2.02 -2.29
CA GLN A 344 -18.63 1.60 -2.83
C GLN A 344 -19.10 2.46 -4.00
N GLU A 345 -18.70 3.73 -4.05
CA GLU A 345 -19.15 4.71 -5.03
C GLU A 345 -18.32 4.73 -6.31
N ALA A 346 -17.03 4.41 -6.22
CA ALA A 346 -16.08 4.47 -7.33
C ALA A 346 -15.29 3.16 -7.50
N THR A 347 -14.75 2.99 -8.71
CA THR A 347 -13.87 1.89 -9.08
C THR A 347 -12.43 2.38 -9.28
N TYR A 348 -11.46 1.46 -9.30
CA TYR A 348 -10.09 1.74 -9.71
C TYR A 348 -10.04 2.49 -11.07
N ILE A 349 -10.84 2.04 -12.03
CA ILE A 349 -10.90 2.64 -13.37
C ILE A 349 -11.45 4.09 -13.30
N ASP A 350 -12.41 4.37 -12.43
CA ASP A 350 -12.95 5.73 -12.27
C ASP A 350 -11.87 6.69 -11.73
N TYR A 351 -11.15 6.28 -10.67
CA TYR A 351 -10.04 7.07 -10.14
C TYR A 351 -8.93 7.31 -11.16
N MET A 352 -8.55 6.29 -11.92
CA MET A 352 -7.53 6.45 -12.97
C MET A 352 -8.01 7.36 -14.10
N LYS A 353 -9.29 7.30 -14.48
CA LYS A 353 -9.84 8.25 -15.49
C LYS A 353 -9.84 9.69 -14.99
N ASP A 354 -10.16 9.91 -13.72
CA ASP A 354 -10.12 11.27 -13.16
C ASP A 354 -8.67 11.77 -13.03
N ASN A 355 -7.72 10.89 -12.71
CA ASN A 355 -6.30 11.20 -12.76
C ASN A 355 -5.86 11.61 -14.18
N LEU A 356 -6.26 10.86 -15.21
CA LEU A 356 -5.95 11.20 -16.61
C LEU A 356 -6.45 12.60 -16.97
N LYS A 357 -7.69 12.94 -16.63
CA LYS A 357 -8.25 14.28 -16.89
C LYS A 357 -7.41 15.39 -16.25
N SER A 358 -7.01 15.18 -14.99
CA SER A 358 -6.17 16.15 -14.29
C SER A 358 -4.79 16.26 -14.93
N ILE A 359 -4.17 15.13 -15.30
CA ILE A 359 -2.85 15.10 -15.97
C ILE A 359 -2.91 15.86 -17.29
N VAL A 360 -3.87 15.54 -18.16
CA VAL A 360 -4.04 16.22 -19.46
C VAL A 360 -4.24 17.73 -19.29
N GLN A 361 -5.07 18.13 -18.31
CA GLN A 361 -5.27 19.55 -18.00
C GLN A 361 -3.97 20.24 -17.54
N GLY A 362 -3.08 19.53 -16.89
CA GLY A 362 -1.78 20.05 -16.43
C GLY A 362 -0.73 20.13 -17.53
N LEU A 363 -0.87 19.33 -18.58
CA LEU A 363 0.03 19.27 -19.73
C LEU A 363 -0.40 20.18 -20.91
N GLU A 364 -1.52 20.91 -20.81
CA GLU A 364 -2.03 21.88 -21.79
C GLU A 364 -1.41 23.27 -21.63
#